data_efbd82b2a65b77a10059501f9571f9dc
#
_entry.id   efbd82b2a65b77a10059501f9571f9dc
#
_cell.length_a   1.000
_cell.length_b   1.000
_cell.length_c   1.000
_cell.angle_alpha   90.00
_cell.angle_beta   90.00
_cell.angle_gamma   90.00
#
_symmetry.space_group_name_H-M   'P 1'
#
loop_
_entity.id
_entity.type
_entity.pdbx_description
1 polymer ?
#
loop_
_entity_poly.entity_id
_entity_poly.type
_entity_poly.pdbx_seq_one_letter_code
_entity_poly.pdbx_strand_id
1 'polypeptide(L)'
;MVATKKLALLGFGNAGQAFAKMLLQKHEDIKRLYGYDVVVTAIATNSKGNLLDAEGIDLQEALADLEKCGKFCNQKQLTEMTTLEIVREADYDVLVEMTPLNIFTGQPAITHIETAFDRKMLLRLIRDR
;
A
#
# COMPACT_ATOMS: atom_id res chain seq x y z
N MET A 1 4.98 -22.35 9.98
CA MET A 1 3.72 -21.84 9.40
C MET A 1 3.91 -20.41 8.95
N VAL A 2 3.36 -20.04 7.81
CA VAL A 2 3.53 -18.71 7.24
C VAL A 2 2.22 -17.94 7.34
N ALA A 3 2.30 -16.71 7.85
CA ALA A 3 1.15 -15.83 7.95
C ALA A 3 1.23 -14.76 6.86
N THR A 4 0.11 -14.48 6.21
CA THR A 4 0.04 -13.41 5.20
C THR A 4 -0.11 -12.07 5.89
N LYS A 5 0.71 -11.09 5.47
CA LYS A 5 0.58 -9.69 5.91
C LYS A 5 0.31 -8.83 4.69
N LYS A 6 -0.77 -8.09 4.75
CA LYS A 6 -1.24 -7.25 3.65
C LYS A 6 -0.88 -5.80 3.90
N LEU A 7 -0.23 -5.19 2.92
CA LEU A 7 0.22 -3.79 3.01
C LEU A 7 -0.56 -2.92 2.04
N ALA A 8 -0.91 -1.72 2.51
CA ALA A 8 -1.41 -0.65 1.64
C ALA A 8 -0.32 0.41 1.55
N LEU A 9 0.11 0.74 0.34
CA LEU A 9 1.14 1.74 0.12
C LEU A 9 0.49 3.06 -0.32
N LEU A 10 0.72 4.11 0.42
CA LEU A 10 0.28 5.45 0.04
C LEU A 10 1.49 6.21 -0.47
N GLY A 11 1.47 6.54 -1.75
CA GLY A 11 2.60 7.11 -2.45
C GLY A 11 3.43 6.06 -3.17
N PHE A 12 3.83 6.37 -4.39
CA PHE A 12 4.66 5.46 -5.18
C PHE A 12 5.67 6.23 -6.02
N GLY A 13 6.29 7.22 -5.37
CA GLY A 13 7.42 7.95 -5.92
C GLY A 13 8.70 7.17 -5.69
N ASN A 14 9.83 7.87 -5.51
CA ASN A 14 11.13 7.20 -5.35
C ASN A 14 11.15 6.25 -4.15
N ALA A 15 10.60 6.68 -3.02
CA ALA A 15 10.56 5.84 -1.80
C ALA A 15 9.66 4.62 -2.00
N GLY A 16 8.47 4.82 -2.56
CA GLY A 16 7.53 3.72 -2.79
C GLY A 16 8.07 2.70 -3.77
N GLN A 17 8.69 3.15 -4.85
CA GLN A 17 9.28 2.26 -5.84
C GLN A 17 10.46 1.48 -5.25
N ALA A 18 11.31 2.15 -4.45
CA ALA A 18 12.41 1.48 -3.78
C ALA A 18 11.89 0.42 -2.79
N PHE A 19 10.84 0.74 -2.07
CA PHE A 19 10.21 -0.19 -1.14
C PHE A 19 9.66 -1.42 -1.87
N ALA A 20 8.98 -1.21 -3.01
CA ALA A 20 8.46 -2.31 -3.82
C ALA A 20 9.58 -3.21 -4.35
N LYS A 21 10.68 -2.61 -4.81
CA LYS A 21 11.84 -3.37 -5.27
C LYS A 21 12.44 -4.22 -4.14
N MET A 22 12.53 -3.64 -2.95
CA MET A 22 13.03 -4.35 -1.77
C MET A 22 12.13 -5.54 -1.45
N LEU A 23 10.82 -5.35 -1.47
CA LEU A 23 9.87 -6.44 -1.22
C LEU A 23 10.04 -7.57 -2.23
N LEU A 24 10.21 -7.25 -3.52
CA LEU A 24 10.43 -8.26 -4.55
C LEU A 24 11.72 -9.04 -4.31
N GLN A 25 12.79 -8.35 -3.93
CA GLN A 25 14.08 -8.98 -3.68
C GLN A 25 14.11 -9.82 -2.41
N LYS A 26 13.42 -9.36 -1.37
CA LYS A 26 13.49 -9.95 -0.03
C LYS A 26 12.30 -10.83 0.34
N HIS A 27 11.36 -11.01 -0.57
CA HIS A 27 10.13 -11.75 -0.31
C HIS A 27 10.39 -13.13 0.30
N GLU A 28 11.26 -13.92 -0.29
CA GLU A 28 11.57 -15.26 0.19
C GLU A 28 12.34 -15.24 1.51
N ASP A 29 13.24 -14.27 1.68
CA ASP A 29 13.99 -14.13 2.93
C ASP A 29 13.07 -13.76 4.09
N ILE A 30 12.13 -12.84 3.86
CA ILE A 30 11.17 -12.44 4.89
C ILE A 30 10.30 -13.63 5.29
N LYS A 31 9.86 -14.40 4.31
CA LYS A 31 9.06 -15.59 4.55
C LYS A 31 9.84 -16.63 5.36
N ARG A 32 11.08 -16.90 4.96
CA ARG A 32 11.93 -17.89 5.60
C ARG A 32 12.38 -17.49 7.02
N LEU A 33 12.78 -16.22 7.18
CA LEU A 33 13.36 -15.75 8.45
C LEU A 33 12.30 -15.34 9.48
N TYR A 34 11.18 -14.77 9.02
CA TYR A 34 10.18 -14.18 9.92
C TYR A 34 8.81 -14.85 9.84
N GLY A 35 8.60 -15.73 8.90
CA GLY A 35 7.34 -16.44 8.76
C GLY A 35 6.21 -15.61 8.18
N TYR A 36 6.51 -14.52 7.44
CA TYR A 36 5.51 -13.67 6.84
C TYR A 36 5.57 -13.71 5.32
N ASP A 37 4.40 -13.95 4.71
CA ASP A 37 4.19 -13.78 3.29
C ASP A 37 3.62 -12.38 3.09
N VAL A 38 4.46 -11.44 2.70
CA VAL A 38 4.06 -10.02 2.57
C VAL A 38 3.51 -9.78 1.17
N VAL A 39 2.27 -9.30 1.11
CA VAL A 39 1.64 -8.92 -0.16
C VAL A 39 1.16 -7.48 -0.09
N VAL A 40 1.20 -6.78 -1.22
CA VAL A 40 0.69 -5.41 -1.31
C VAL A 40 -0.71 -5.49 -1.93
N THR A 41 -1.71 -5.02 -1.22
CA THR A 41 -3.11 -5.11 -1.67
C THR A 41 -3.65 -3.79 -2.19
N ALA A 42 -2.99 -2.68 -1.92
CA ALA A 42 -3.39 -1.37 -2.42
C ALA A 42 -2.18 -0.47 -2.62
N ILE A 43 -2.20 0.31 -3.69
CA ILE A 43 -1.23 1.38 -3.93
C ILE A 43 -2.03 2.61 -4.34
N ALA A 44 -1.88 3.69 -3.58
CA ALA A 44 -2.55 4.95 -3.89
C ALA A 44 -1.52 6.00 -4.26
N THR A 45 -1.79 6.72 -5.34
CA THR A 45 -0.90 7.78 -5.84
C THR A 45 -1.70 9.03 -6.14
N ASN A 46 -1.00 10.14 -6.36
CA ASN A 46 -1.63 11.38 -6.74
C ASN A 46 -1.85 11.47 -8.27
N SER A 47 -0.92 10.95 -9.06
CA SER A 47 -0.94 11.17 -10.50
C SER A 47 -0.68 9.92 -11.36
N LYS A 48 -0.42 8.78 -10.73
CA LYS A 48 -0.07 7.56 -11.46
C LYS A 48 -1.21 6.55 -11.55
N GLY A 49 -2.33 6.84 -10.90
CA GLY A 49 -3.43 5.91 -10.74
C GLY A 49 -3.34 5.15 -9.43
N ASN A 50 -4.40 4.44 -9.11
CA ASN A 50 -4.48 3.64 -7.88
C ASN A 50 -4.71 2.18 -8.24
N LEU A 51 -4.08 1.28 -7.51
CA LEU A 51 -4.21 -0.16 -7.70
C LEU A 51 -4.82 -0.79 -6.46
N LEU A 52 -5.66 -1.79 -6.68
CA LEU A 52 -6.32 -2.52 -5.60
C LEU A 52 -6.49 -3.99 -6.00
N ASP A 53 -6.02 -4.89 -5.16
CA ASP A 53 -6.21 -6.32 -5.35
C ASP A 53 -6.01 -7.03 -4.01
N ALA A 54 -7.10 -7.56 -3.44
CA ALA A 54 -7.05 -8.24 -2.15
C ALA A 54 -6.16 -9.48 -2.16
N GLU A 55 -5.92 -10.06 -3.33
CA GLU A 55 -5.05 -11.23 -3.48
C GLU A 55 -3.58 -10.86 -3.67
N GLY A 56 -3.29 -9.60 -3.91
CA GLY A 56 -1.93 -9.11 -4.10
C GLY A 56 -1.71 -8.45 -5.44
N ILE A 57 -1.13 -7.26 -5.41
CA ILE A 57 -0.77 -6.50 -6.61
C ILE A 57 0.52 -7.06 -7.19
N ASP A 58 0.59 -7.18 -8.50
CA ASP A 58 1.81 -7.54 -9.21
C ASP A 58 2.76 -6.33 -9.22
N LEU A 59 3.66 -6.30 -8.25
CA LEU A 59 4.61 -5.19 -8.09
C LEU A 59 5.59 -5.08 -9.25
N GLN A 60 5.96 -6.19 -9.84
CA GLN A 60 6.87 -6.20 -10.98
C GLN A 60 6.23 -5.50 -12.17
N GLU A 61 4.96 -5.80 -12.44
CA GLU A 61 4.20 -5.14 -13.49
C GLU A 61 3.99 -3.65 -13.18
N ALA A 62 3.65 -3.32 -11.95
CA ALA A 62 3.46 -1.94 -11.53
C ALA A 62 4.73 -1.10 -11.77
N LEU A 63 5.89 -1.63 -11.41
CA LEU A 63 7.16 -0.95 -11.66
C LEU A 63 7.46 -0.82 -13.15
N ALA A 64 7.17 -1.87 -13.93
CA ALA A 64 7.38 -1.85 -15.38
C ALA A 64 6.47 -0.82 -16.07
N ASP A 65 5.22 -0.69 -15.61
CA ASP A 65 4.28 0.30 -16.14
C ASP A 65 4.80 1.72 -15.96
N LEU A 66 5.34 2.02 -14.80
CA LEU A 66 5.89 3.35 -14.54
C LEU A 66 7.08 3.66 -15.43
N GLU A 67 7.92 2.67 -15.68
CA GLU A 67 9.08 2.82 -16.53
C GLU A 67 8.69 3.07 -17.99
N LYS A 68 7.64 2.39 -18.47
CA LYS A 68 7.18 2.49 -19.86
C LYS A 68 6.26 3.68 -20.10
N CYS A 69 5.31 3.92 -19.19
CA CYS A 69 4.22 4.85 -19.40
C CYS A 69 4.14 5.97 -18.39
N GLY A 70 4.89 5.91 -17.32
CA GLY A 70 4.83 6.88 -16.21
C GLY A 70 3.59 6.77 -15.36
N LYS A 71 2.75 5.78 -15.58
CA LYS A 71 1.52 5.53 -14.82
C LYS A 71 1.17 4.04 -14.89
N PHE A 72 0.28 3.62 -14.01
CA PHE A 72 -0.21 2.23 -14.00
C PHE A 72 -1.13 1.97 -15.18
N CYS A 73 -0.98 0.83 -15.81
CA CYS A 73 -1.74 0.42 -16.99
C CYS A 73 -2.48 -0.91 -16.82
N ASN A 74 -2.25 -1.64 -15.71
CA ASN A 74 -2.88 -2.93 -15.48
C ASN A 74 -4.37 -2.76 -15.24
N GLN A 75 -5.17 -3.00 -16.28
CA GLN A 75 -6.63 -2.81 -16.25
C GLN A 75 -7.31 -3.65 -15.17
N LYS A 76 -6.74 -4.80 -14.83
CA LYS A 76 -7.34 -5.70 -13.84
C LYS A 76 -7.21 -5.18 -12.42
N GLN A 77 -6.17 -4.42 -12.13
CA GLN A 77 -5.87 -3.95 -10.79
C GLN A 77 -6.11 -2.46 -10.59
N LEU A 78 -6.34 -1.70 -11.67
CA LEU A 78 -6.67 -0.29 -11.56
C LEU A 78 -8.02 -0.12 -10.86
N THR A 79 -8.09 0.85 -9.96
CA THR A 79 -9.32 1.17 -9.25
C THR A 79 -9.59 2.67 -9.31
N GLU A 80 -10.86 3.04 -9.25
CA GLU A 80 -11.28 4.44 -9.17
C GLU A 80 -11.42 4.93 -7.74
N MET A 81 -11.18 4.06 -6.76
CA MET A 81 -11.22 4.45 -5.34
C MET A 81 -10.19 5.54 -5.07
N THR A 82 -10.60 6.54 -4.31
CA THR A 82 -9.68 7.60 -3.87
C THR A 82 -8.75 7.07 -2.80
N THR A 83 -7.69 7.82 -2.51
CA THR A 83 -6.76 7.45 -1.45
C THR A 83 -7.47 7.25 -0.12
N LEU A 84 -8.36 8.16 0.26
CA LEU A 84 -9.07 8.03 1.54
C LEU A 84 -10.04 6.85 1.56
N GLU A 85 -10.68 6.55 0.43
CA GLU A 85 -11.51 5.35 0.33
C GLU A 85 -10.69 4.08 0.52
N ILE A 86 -9.49 4.04 -0.07
CA ILE A 86 -8.55 2.92 0.12
C ILE A 86 -8.17 2.79 1.58
N VAL A 87 -7.82 3.89 2.24
CA VAL A 87 -7.45 3.86 3.66
C VAL A 87 -8.58 3.31 4.53
N ARG A 88 -9.81 3.69 4.22
CA ARG A 88 -10.98 3.25 4.99
C ARG A 88 -11.41 1.82 4.68
N GLU A 89 -11.32 1.39 3.44
CA GLU A 89 -12.07 0.22 2.96
C GLU A 89 -11.19 -0.92 2.42
N ALA A 90 -9.95 -0.66 2.04
CA ALA A 90 -9.09 -1.70 1.48
C ALA A 90 -8.73 -2.75 2.54
N ASP A 91 -8.49 -3.97 2.08
CA ASP A 91 -8.10 -5.07 2.96
C ASP A 91 -6.58 -5.02 3.17
N TYR A 92 -6.15 -4.53 4.33
CA TYR A 92 -4.74 -4.46 4.68
C TYR A 92 -4.53 -4.58 6.19
N ASP A 93 -3.34 -5.03 6.57
CA ASP A 93 -2.90 -5.13 7.97
C ASP A 93 -2.03 -3.94 8.36
N VAL A 94 -1.25 -3.42 7.41
CA VAL A 94 -0.28 -2.34 7.65
C VAL A 94 -0.41 -1.28 6.56
N LEU A 95 -0.44 -0.03 6.98
CA LEU A 95 -0.44 1.12 6.07
C LEU A 95 0.96 1.72 6.06
N VAL A 96 1.50 1.92 4.85
CA VAL A 96 2.82 2.53 4.67
C VAL A 96 2.63 3.89 4.00
N GLU A 97 2.89 4.96 4.73
CA GLU A 97 2.68 6.34 4.28
C GLU A 97 3.97 6.90 3.68
N MET A 98 3.97 7.14 2.39
CA MET A 98 5.15 7.63 1.65
C MET A 98 4.78 8.75 0.67
N THR A 99 3.65 9.44 0.91
CA THR A 99 3.25 10.54 0.02
C THR A 99 4.13 11.77 0.24
N PRO A 100 4.29 12.63 -0.79
CA PRO A 100 4.99 13.89 -0.61
C PRO A 100 4.32 14.73 0.48
N LEU A 101 5.11 15.27 1.39
CA LEU A 101 4.64 15.97 2.56
C LEU A 101 4.82 17.47 2.42
N ASN A 102 3.75 18.23 2.71
CA ASN A 102 3.86 19.66 2.90
C ASN A 102 4.40 19.90 4.31
N ILE A 103 5.61 20.46 4.40
CA ILE A 103 6.31 20.61 5.68
C ILE A 103 5.64 21.60 6.64
N PHE A 104 4.75 22.47 6.13
CA PHE A 104 4.05 23.44 6.98
C PHE A 104 2.73 22.93 7.51
N THR A 105 2.03 22.09 6.75
CA THR A 105 0.71 21.58 7.13
C THR A 105 0.72 20.12 7.56
N GLY A 106 1.75 19.37 7.19
CA GLY A 106 1.80 17.93 7.39
C GLY A 106 0.87 17.14 6.48
N GLN A 107 0.23 17.79 5.50
CA GLN A 107 -0.70 17.14 4.60
C GLN A 107 -0.01 16.64 3.33
N PRO A 108 -0.50 15.59 2.69
CA PRO A 108 -1.74 14.84 3.03
C PRO A 108 -1.54 13.76 4.10
N ALA A 109 -0.32 13.53 4.56
CA ALA A 109 0.00 12.42 5.47
C ALA A 109 -0.83 12.43 6.75
N ILE A 110 -1.04 13.60 7.36
CA ILE A 110 -1.81 13.70 8.61
C ILE A 110 -3.22 13.14 8.41
N THR A 111 -3.91 13.56 7.34
CA THR A 111 -5.27 13.08 7.08
C THR A 111 -5.28 11.56 6.81
N HIS A 112 -4.30 11.05 6.08
CA HIS A 112 -4.17 9.60 5.83
C HIS A 112 -4.02 8.84 7.13
N ILE A 113 -3.11 9.29 7.98
CA ILE A 113 -2.79 8.62 9.25
C ILE A 113 -3.99 8.67 10.20
N GLU A 114 -4.63 9.83 10.33
CA GLU A 114 -5.81 9.96 11.19
C GLU A 114 -6.95 9.04 10.73
N THR A 115 -7.18 8.98 9.42
CA THR A 115 -8.21 8.11 8.85
C THR A 115 -7.91 6.63 9.14
N ALA A 116 -6.64 6.23 9.01
CA ALA A 116 -6.21 4.88 9.32
C ALA A 116 -6.35 4.56 10.81
N PHE A 117 -5.99 5.51 11.67
CA PHE A 117 -6.14 5.36 13.12
C PHE A 117 -7.58 5.12 13.52
N ASP A 118 -8.50 5.92 13.00
CA ASP A 118 -9.92 5.77 13.31
C ASP A 118 -10.42 4.37 12.96
N ARG A 119 -10.04 3.87 11.79
CA ARG A 119 -10.39 2.52 11.35
C ARG A 119 -9.76 1.45 12.25
N LYS A 120 -8.47 1.56 12.53
CA LYS A 120 -7.74 0.59 13.34
C LYS A 120 -8.20 0.58 14.78
N MET A 121 -8.49 1.73 15.34
CA MET A 121 -9.02 1.84 16.70
C MET A 121 -10.34 1.09 16.84
N LEU A 122 -11.24 1.26 15.88
CA LEU A 122 -12.52 0.57 15.89
C LEU A 122 -12.35 -0.95 15.82
N LEU A 123 -11.50 -1.43 14.91
CA LEU A 123 -11.23 -2.86 14.77
C LEU A 123 -10.61 -3.45 16.04
N ARG A 124 -9.69 -2.71 16.66
CA ARG A 124 -9.05 -3.14 17.90
C ARG A 124 -10.05 -3.26 19.04
N LEU A 125 -10.93 -2.28 19.19
CA LEU A 125 -11.98 -2.33 20.21
C LEU A 125 -12.89 -3.54 20.04
N ILE A 126 -13.23 -3.88 18.81
CA ILE A 126 -14.04 -5.04 18.50
C ILE A 126 -13.31 -6.34 18.86
N ARG A 127 -12.02 -6.43 18.56
CA ARG A 127 -11.23 -7.65 18.84
C ARG A 127 -10.96 -7.88 20.31
N ASP A 128 -10.79 -6.83 21.06
CA ASP A 128 -10.46 -6.91 22.48
C ASP A 128 -11.67 -7.28 23.35
N ARG A 129 -12.83 -7.44 22.73
CA ARG A 129 -14.06 -7.88 23.41
C ARG A 129 -14.40 -9.31 23.03
#